data_6e51b0cd42c4af12602b289a3daa34ce
#
_entry.id   6e51b0cd42c4af12602b289a3daa34ce
#
_cell.length_a   1.000
_cell.length_b   1.000
_cell.length_c   1.000
_cell.angle_alpha   90.00
_cell.angle_beta   90.00
_cell.angle_gamma   90.00
#
_symmetry.space_group_name_H-M   'P 1'
#
loop_
_entity.id
_entity.type
_entity.pdbx_description
1 polymer ?
#
loop_
_entity_poly.entity_id
_entity_poly.type
_entity_poly.pdbx_seq_one_letter_code
_entity_poly.pdbx_strand_id
1 'polypeptide(L)'
;MFLAAALLISAYGIINATAIRVKRITVKLENLPEAWRGRTATLVSDVHLGHVRNLGSIRRLVAKVGQLKSDIVFITGDLYDGTAADYNGLAAPWSTLSVPLGQYFVLGNHEGFSDSTRYLNAVSGAGIRVLNRDKVEIDGLQLIGVRYHDATHAEHFRSVLQAIGIDRSRPSILLTHAPDHVAVSGAEGISLQLSGHTHGGQFFPFDLFVKRIYGQFAYGLSRLGTLQVYTTHGAGTWGPPMRVGTNAEIVLIRFE
;
A
#
# COMPACT_ATOMS: atom_id res chain seq x y z
N MET A 1 -17.54 34.87 9.67
CA MET A 1 -16.18 34.40 9.98
C MET A 1 -16.07 32.87 9.86
N PHE A 2 -16.86 32.05 10.54
CA PHE A 2 -16.77 30.58 10.50
C PHE A 2 -16.99 29.95 9.11
N LEU A 3 -17.97 30.45 8.34
CA LEU A 3 -18.23 29.94 6.97
C LEU A 3 -17.04 30.15 6.04
N ALA A 4 -16.40 31.32 6.10
CA ALA A 4 -15.22 31.62 5.27
C ALA A 4 -14.05 30.72 5.66
N ALA A 5 -13.80 30.47 6.96
CA ALA A 5 -12.78 29.55 7.42
C ALA A 5 -13.05 28.10 6.95
N ALA A 6 -14.30 27.63 7.05
CA ALA A 6 -14.70 26.30 6.57
C ALA A 6 -14.44 26.14 5.07
N LEU A 7 -14.81 27.14 4.26
CA LEU A 7 -14.58 27.14 2.80
C LEU A 7 -13.08 27.10 2.47
N LEU A 8 -12.27 27.88 3.16
CA LEU A 8 -10.80 27.90 2.95
C LEU A 8 -10.16 26.56 3.33
N ILE A 9 -10.55 25.96 4.45
CA ILE A 9 -10.05 24.64 4.88
C ILE A 9 -10.49 23.57 3.88
N SER A 10 -11.71 23.61 3.38
CA SER A 10 -12.21 22.67 2.39
C SER A 10 -11.46 22.81 1.06
N ALA A 11 -11.28 24.03 0.57
CA ALA A 11 -10.51 24.30 -0.65
C ALA A 11 -9.05 23.82 -0.51
N TYR A 12 -8.40 24.15 0.61
CA TYR A 12 -7.06 23.65 0.92
C TYR A 12 -7.03 22.12 0.94
N GLY A 13 -7.98 21.47 1.62
CA GLY A 13 -8.05 20.02 1.74
C GLY A 13 -8.20 19.31 0.41
N ILE A 14 -9.03 19.84 -0.50
CA ILE A 14 -9.23 19.32 -1.86
C ILE A 14 -7.93 19.46 -2.68
N ILE A 15 -7.30 20.63 -2.67
CA ILE A 15 -6.03 20.86 -3.38
C ILE A 15 -4.95 19.92 -2.83
N ASN A 16 -4.80 19.83 -1.51
CA ASN A 16 -3.81 18.98 -0.85
C ASN A 16 -4.01 17.49 -1.20
N ALA A 17 -5.26 17.02 -1.31
CA ALA A 17 -5.57 15.63 -1.67
C ALA A 17 -5.18 15.27 -3.12
N THR A 18 -5.05 16.26 -4.01
CA THR A 18 -4.60 16.04 -5.40
C THR A 18 -3.09 16.11 -5.57
N ALA A 19 -2.39 16.70 -4.60
CA ALA A 19 -0.94 16.91 -4.61
C ALA A 19 -0.20 15.68 -4.06
N ILE A 20 -0.12 14.60 -4.85
CA ILE A 20 0.57 13.37 -4.45
C ILE A 20 2.08 13.67 -4.28
N ARG A 21 2.59 13.46 -3.07
CA ARG A 21 4.00 13.66 -2.72
C ARG A 21 4.80 12.37 -2.86
N VAL A 22 6.10 12.48 -3.14
CA VAL A 22 7.03 11.36 -3.12
C VAL A 22 7.77 11.37 -1.79
N LYS A 23 7.47 10.39 -0.94
CA LYS A 23 8.23 10.13 0.28
C LYS A 23 9.40 9.22 -0.08
N ARG A 24 10.60 9.52 0.39
CA ARG A 24 11.79 8.67 0.21
C ARG A 24 12.21 8.11 1.55
N ILE A 25 12.43 6.80 1.59
CA ILE A 25 12.94 6.10 2.78
C ILE A 25 14.03 5.11 2.38
N THR A 26 14.89 4.79 3.34
CA THR A 26 15.85 3.70 3.24
C THR A 26 15.47 2.62 4.25
N VAL A 27 15.44 1.37 3.80
CA VAL A 27 15.18 0.19 4.64
C VAL A 27 16.43 -0.68 4.63
N LYS A 28 16.94 -0.99 5.81
CA LYS A 28 18.08 -1.90 5.99
C LYS A 28 17.57 -3.26 6.43
N LEU A 29 17.74 -4.28 5.60
CA LEU A 29 17.33 -5.64 5.93
C LEU A 29 18.55 -6.49 6.26
N GLU A 30 18.45 -7.26 7.34
CA GLU A 30 19.46 -8.26 7.67
C GLU A 30 19.51 -9.34 6.58
N ASN A 31 20.69 -9.83 6.25
CA ASN A 31 20.92 -10.84 5.21
C ASN A 31 20.33 -10.45 3.83
N LEU A 32 20.25 -9.15 3.51
CA LEU A 32 19.78 -8.70 2.21
C LEU A 32 20.67 -9.26 1.10
N PRO A 33 20.14 -9.99 0.09
CA PRO A 33 20.93 -10.50 -1.02
C PRO A 33 21.63 -9.37 -1.76
N GLU A 34 22.83 -9.61 -2.25
CA GLU A 34 23.65 -8.61 -2.94
C GLU A 34 22.89 -7.99 -4.13
N ALA A 35 22.13 -8.82 -4.86
CA ALA A 35 21.28 -8.35 -5.95
C ALA A 35 20.23 -7.30 -5.56
N TRP A 36 19.89 -7.20 -4.28
CA TRP A 36 18.92 -6.22 -3.78
C TRP A 36 19.55 -4.94 -3.24
N ARG A 37 20.88 -4.93 -3.01
CA ARG A 37 21.56 -3.74 -2.51
C ARG A 37 21.46 -2.58 -3.50
N GLY A 38 20.92 -1.47 -3.01
CA GLY A 38 20.70 -0.25 -3.80
C GLY A 38 19.46 -0.28 -4.70
N ARG A 39 18.77 -1.43 -4.86
CA ARG A 39 17.48 -1.48 -5.57
C ARG A 39 16.44 -0.60 -4.89
N THR A 40 15.47 -0.20 -5.70
CA THR A 40 14.38 0.67 -5.26
C THR A 40 13.02 0.04 -5.52
N ALA A 41 12.10 0.23 -4.59
CA ALA A 41 10.69 -0.12 -4.77
C ALA A 41 9.81 1.13 -4.69
N THR A 42 8.76 1.19 -5.51
CA THR A 42 7.68 2.17 -5.29
C THR A 42 6.52 1.49 -4.59
N LEU A 43 6.14 1.99 -3.41
CA LEU A 43 4.95 1.59 -2.68
C LEU A 43 3.81 2.56 -3.01
N VAL A 44 2.68 1.99 -3.44
CA VAL A 44 1.41 2.66 -3.68
C VAL A 44 0.34 1.97 -2.85
N SER A 45 -0.59 2.71 -2.28
CA SER A 45 -1.75 2.18 -1.54
C SER A 45 -2.92 3.15 -1.60
N ASP A 46 -4.10 2.65 -1.32
CA ASP A 46 -5.30 3.48 -1.05
C ASP A 46 -5.55 4.52 -2.14
N VAL A 47 -5.61 4.07 -3.39
CA VAL A 47 -5.86 4.94 -4.54
C VAL A 47 -7.34 5.29 -4.64
N HIS A 48 -8.23 4.35 -4.29
CA HIS A 48 -9.69 4.51 -4.31
C HIS A 48 -10.24 4.98 -5.65
N LEU A 49 -9.91 4.23 -6.72
CA LEU A 49 -10.42 4.50 -8.06
C LEU A 49 -11.91 4.21 -8.15
N GLY A 50 -12.65 5.13 -8.72
CA GLY A 50 -14.09 5.06 -8.87
C GLY A 50 -14.65 6.36 -9.42
N HIS A 51 -15.81 6.79 -8.93
CA HIS A 51 -16.47 8.01 -9.43
C HIS A 51 -15.66 9.29 -9.18
N VAL A 52 -15.03 9.40 -8.02
CA VAL A 52 -14.26 10.61 -7.65
C VAL A 52 -12.86 10.58 -8.28
N ARG A 53 -12.17 9.45 -8.17
CA ARG A 53 -10.83 9.26 -8.74
C ARG A 53 -10.92 8.46 -10.03
N ASN A 54 -11.01 9.19 -11.11
CA ASN A 54 -11.25 8.68 -12.45
C ASN A 54 -9.96 8.34 -13.22
N LEU A 55 -10.12 8.01 -14.51
CA LEU A 55 -9.02 7.70 -15.42
C LEU A 55 -7.94 8.79 -15.49
N GLY A 56 -8.30 10.06 -15.42
CA GLY A 56 -7.34 11.15 -15.38
C GLY A 56 -6.46 11.14 -14.12
N SER A 57 -7.04 10.75 -13.00
CA SER A 57 -6.31 10.63 -11.72
C SER A 57 -5.30 9.49 -11.75
N ILE A 58 -5.69 8.31 -12.25
CA ILE A 58 -4.78 7.16 -12.32
C ILE A 58 -3.67 7.38 -13.35
N ARG A 59 -3.94 8.00 -14.48
CA ARG A 59 -2.90 8.33 -15.47
C ARG A 59 -1.83 9.24 -14.86
N ARG A 60 -2.21 10.26 -14.09
CA ARG A 60 -1.25 11.13 -13.39
C ARG A 60 -0.44 10.38 -12.33
N LEU A 61 -1.09 9.50 -11.56
CA LEU A 61 -0.41 8.67 -10.56
C LEU A 61 0.60 7.74 -11.23
N VAL A 62 0.19 6.99 -12.26
CA VAL A 62 1.05 6.04 -12.98
C VAL A 62 2.22 6.76 -13.66
N ALA A 63 1.98 7.92 -14.28
CA ALA A 63 3.06 8.74 -14.85
C ALA A 63 4.08 9.15 -13.77
N LYS A 64 3.62 9.51 -12.57
CA LYS A 64 4.48 9.85 -11.44
C LYS A 64 5.27 8.64 -10.92
N VAL A 65 4.65 7.46 -10.83
CA VAL A 65 5.32 6.20 -10.51
C VAL A 65 6.41 5.88 -11.55
N GLY A 66 6.10 6.00 -12.85
CA GLY A 66 7.05 5.76 -13.94
C GLY A 66 8.28 6.70 -13.90
N GLN A 67 8.11 7.95 -13.46
CA GLN A 67 9.22 8.89 -13.30
C GLN A 67 10.24 8.45 -12.22
N LEU A 68 9.82 7.63 -11.25
CA LEU A 68 10.70 7.14 -10.19
C LEU A 68 11.66 6.06 -10.66
N LYS A 69 11.36 5.38 -11.79
CA LYS A 69 12.18 4.32 -12.40
C LYS A 69 12.61 3.25 -11.38
N SER A 70 11.69 2.88 -10.47
CA SER A 70 11.96 1.86 -9.47
C SER A 70 12.03 0.46 -10.09
N ASP A 71 12.79 -0.42 -9.45
CA ASP A 71 13.00 -1.79 -9.92
C ASP A 71 11.75 -2.66 -9.75
N ILE A 72 10.91 -2.35 -8.76
CA ILE A 72 9.70 -3.10 -8.41
C ILE A 72 8.60 -2.14 -7.92
N VAL A 73 7.33 -2.50 -8.14
CA VAL A 73 6.18 -1.73 -7.62
C VAL A 73 5.34 -2.62 -6.71
N PHE A 74 5.04 -2.12 -5.51
CA PHE A 74 4.14 -2.75 -4.55
C PHE A 74 2.85 -1.94 -4.43
N ILE A 75 1.70 -2.62 -4.48
CA ILE A 75 0.38 -2.01 -4.33
C ILE A 75 -0.32 -2.71 -3.17
N THR A 76 -0.46 -2.03 -2.04
CA THR A 76 -0.96 -2.63 -0.79
C THR A 76 -2.45 -2.39 -0.57
N GLY A 77 -3.26 -2.67 -1.59
CA GLY A 77 -4.73 -2.70 -1.48
C GLY A 77 -5.42 -1.36 -1.72
N ASP A 78 -6.74 -1.42 -1.71
CA ASP A 78 -7.67 -0.30 -1.95
C ASP A 78 -7.31 0.50 -3.21
N LEU A 79 -7.03 -0.25 -4.29
CA LEU A 79 -6.84 0.34 -5.61
C LEU A 79 -8.15 0.90 -6.14
N TYR A 80 -9.27 0.21 -5.86
CA TYR A 80 -10.64 0.61 -6.21
C TYR A 80 -11.42 1.04 -4.98
N ASP A 81 -12.44 1.86 -5.18
CA ASP A 81 -13.30 2.40 -4.14
C ASP A 81 -14.51 1.50 -3.79
N GLY A 82 -14.63 0.34 -4.45
CA GLY A 82 -15.76 -0.56 -4.27
C GLY A 82 -17.04 -0.14 -5.01
N THR A 83 -17.04 1.00 -5.69
CA THR A 83 -18.17 1.49 -6.50
C THR A 83 -18.14 0.91 -7.91
N ALA A 84 -19.31 0.81 -8.55
CA ALA A 84 -19.40 0.36 -9.94
C ALA A 84 -18.61 1.30 -10.88
N ALA A 85 -17.62 0.76 -11.59
CA ALA A 85 -16.76 1.51 -12.48
C ALA A 85 -16.24 0.61 -13.62
N ASP A 86 -15.62 1.21 -14.64
CA ASP A 86 -14.85 0.48 -15.64
C ASP A 86 -13.48 0.09 -15.05
N TYR A 87 -13.43 -1.05 -14.38
CA TYR A 87 -12.22 -1.53 -13.70
C TYR A 87 -11.08 -1.78 -14.69
N ASN A 88 -11.36 -2.30 -15.87
CA ASN A 88 -10.35 -2.54 -16.90
C ASN A 88 -9.75 -1.24 -17.42
N GLY A 89 -10.58 -0.26 -17.74
CA GLY A 89 -10.12 1.07 -18.18
C GLY A 89 -9.31 1.78 -17.10
N LEU A 90 -9.69 1.62 -15.81
CA LEU A 90 -8.96 2.20 -14.68
C LEU A 90 -7.64 1.47 -14.39
N ALA A 91 -7.55 0.16 -14.64
CA ALA A 91 -6.30 -0.60 -14.49
C ALA A 91 -5.34 -0.41 -15.68
N ALA A 92 -5.85 -0.19 -16.88
CA ALA A 92 -5.06 -0.13 -18.12
C ALA A 92 -3.81 0.78 -18.04
N PRO A 93 -3.80 1.95 -17.39
CA PRO A 93 -2.60 2.78 -17.30
C PRO A 93 -1.39 2.07 -16.69
N TRP A 94 -1.59 1.11 -15.78
CA TRP A 94 -0.49 0.37 -15.15
C TRP A 94 0.32 -0.47 -16.15
N SER A 95 -0.29 -0.95 -17.23
CA SER A 95 0.40 -1.71 -18.28
C SER A 95 1.44 -0.89 -19.05
N THR A 96 1.41 0.43 -18.93
CA THR A 96 2.40 1.31 -19.59
C THR A 96 3.72 1.40 -18.82
N LEU A 97 3.78 0.90 -17.58
CA LEU A 97 5.00 0.92 -16.78
C LEU A 97 5.96 -0.20 -17.18
N SER A 98 7.20 0.18 -17.42
CA SER A 98 8.31 -0.78 -17.51
C SER A 98 8.96 -0.92 -16.13
N VAL A 99 8.68 -2.03 -15.45
CA VAL A 99 9.17 -2.33 -14.10
C VAL A 99 9.95 -3.64 -14.14
N PRO A 100 11.28 -3.63 -14.00
CA PRO A 100 12.13 -4.80 -14.25
C PRO A 100 11.76 -6.05 -13.43
N LEU A 101 11.42 -5.88 -12.16
CA LEU A 101 11.04 -6.98 -11.26
C LEU A 101 9.53 -7.14 -11.11
N GLY A 102 8.75 -6.41 -11.90
CA GLY A 102 7.28 -6.52 -11.94
C GLY A 102 6.54 -5.65 -10.94
N GLN A 103 5.23 -5.78 -11.02
CA GLN A 103 4.26 -5.05 -10.20
C GLN A 103 3.45 -6.08 -9.40
N TYR A 104 3.27 -5.86 -8.10
CA TYR A 104 2.62 -6.79 -7.18
C TYR A 104 1.51 -6.11 -6.41
N PHE A 105 0.38 -6.79 -6.26
CA PHE A 105 -0.82 -6.27 -5.62
C PHE A 105 -1.34 -7.25 -4.57
N VAL A 106 -1.82 -6.72 -3.44
CA VAL A 106 -2.64 -7.44 -2.46
C VAL A 106 -3.98 -6.74 -2.30
N LEU A 107 -5.04 -7.50 -2.00
CA LEU A 107 -6.37 -6.94 -1.85
C LEU A 107 -6.49 -6.19 -0.52
N GLY A 108 -7.10 -4.99 -0.58
CA GLY A 108 -7.57 -4.25 0.58
C GLY A 108 -8.98 -4.64 0.99
N ASN A 109 -9.57 -3.85 1.88
CA ASN A 109 -10.94 -4.10 2.33
C ASN A 109 -11.99 -3.68 1.27
N HIS A 110 -11.71 -2.67 0.47
CA HIS A 110 -12.63 -2.20 -0.57
C HIS A 110 -12.80 -3.21 -1.71
N GLU A 111 -11.76 -3.94 -2.08
CA GLU A 111 -11.87 -5.05 -3.02
C GLU A 111 -12.66 -6.24 -2.44
N GLY A 112 -12.84 -6.31 -1.13
CA GLY A 112 -13.59 -7.36 -0.45
C GLY A 112 -15.08 -7.07 -0.25
N PHE A 113 -15.58 -5.86 -0.55
CA PHE A 113 -16.99 -5.49 -0.34
C PHE A 113 -17.96 -6.16 -1.31
N SER A 114 -17.47 -6.70 -2.42
CA SER A 114 -18.26 -7.39 -3.45
C SER A 114 -17.45 -8.55 -4.04
N ASP A 115 -17.96 -9.16 -5.12
CA ASP A 115 -17.20 -10.15 -5.88
C ASP A 115 -15.89 -9.54 -6.40
N SER A 116 -14.78 -9.96 -5.80
CA SER A 116 -13.44 -9.47 -6.14
C SER A 116 -12.94 -9.91 -7.52
N THR A 117 -13.62 -10.84 -8.19
CA THR A 117 -13.19 -11.44 -9.47
C THR A 117 -12.96 -10.37 -10.53
N ARG A 118 -13.85 -9.39 -10.63
CA ARG A 118 -13.73 -8.30 -11.63
C ARG A 118 -12.51 -7.42 -11.38
N TYR A 119 -12.22 -7.11 -10.12
CA TYR A 119 -11.04 -6.34 -9.74
C TYR A 119 -9.76 -7.11 -10.07
N LEU A 120 -9.72 -8.38 -9.68
CA LEU A 120 -8.57 -9.26 -9.90
C LEU A 120 -8.27 -9.44 -11.40
N ASN A 121 -9.31 -9.64 -12.20
CA ASN A 121 -9.17 -9.77 -13.66
C ASN A 121 -8.63 -8.47 -14.28
N ALA A 122 -9.12 -7.31 -13.87
CA ALA A 122 -8.66 -6.02 -14.37
C ALA A 122 -7.19 -5.74 -13.97
N VAL A 123 -6.82 -6.01 -12.73
CA VAL A 123 -5.45 -5.85 -12.21
C VAL A 123 -4.49 -6.80 -12.93
N SER A 124 -4.84 -8.07 -13.05
CA SER A 124 -4.02 -9.07 -13.75
C SER A 124 -3.90 -8.77 -15.23
N GLY A 125 -4.99 -8.33 -15.88
CA GLY A 125 -5.00 -7.91 -17.28
C GLY A 125 -4.13 -6.69 -17.58
N ALA A 126 -3.85 -5.87 -16.56
CA ALA A 126 -2.90 -4.76 -16.64
C ALA A 126 -1.43 -5.16 -16.36
N GLY A 127 -1.14 -6.46 -16.22
CA GLY A 127 0.21 -6.97 -15.99
C GLY A 127 0.68 -6.89 -14.53
N ILE A 128 -0.24 -6.69 -13.59
CA ILE A 128 0.07 -6.66 -12.15
C ILE A 128 -0.17 -8.07 -11.58
N ARG A 129 0.84 -8.63 -10.91
CA ARG A 129 0.71 -9.93 -10.25
C ARG A 129 -0.02 -9.78 -8.93
N VAL A 130 -1.12 -10.48 -8.77
CA VAL A 130 -1.87 -10.55 -7.51
C VAL A 130 -1.22 -11.58 -6.61
N LEU A 131 -0.91 -11.19 -5.37
CA LEU A 131 -0.48 -12.09 -4.30
C LEU A 131 -1.63 -12.27 -3.31
N ASN A 132 -2.13 -13.49 -3.19
CA ASN A 132 -3.22 -13.81 -2.27
C ASN A 132 -2.92 -15.12 -1.54
N ARG A 133 -2.43 -15.03 -0.31
CA ARG A 133 -1.86 -16.16 0.46
C ARG A 133 -0.74 -16.83 -0.34
N ASP A 134 0.08 -16.03 -0.99
CA ASP A 134 1.09 -16.50 -1.93
C ASP A 134 2.45 -15.88 -1.62
N LYS A 135 3.49 -16.55 -2.07
CA LYS A 135 4.88 -16.14 -1.96
C LYS A 135 5.58 -16.28 -3.31
N VAL A 136 6.37 -15.26 -3.64
CA VAL A 136 7.31 -15.34 -4.77
C VAL A 136 8.73 -15.07 -4.29
N GLU A 137 9.68 -15.72 -4.92
CA GLU A 137 11.09 -15.47 -4.69
C GLU A 137 11.65 -14.62 -5.83
N ILE A 138 12.29 -13.53 -5.46
CA ILE A 138 12.89 -12.59 -6.41
C ILE A 138 14.35 -12.36 -5.98
N ASP A 139 15.28 -12.95 -6.71
CA ASP A 139 16.73 -12.82 -6.47
C ASP A 139 17.11 -13.04 -5.00
N GLY A 140 16.56 -14.10 -4.38
CA GLY A 140 16.87 -14.51 -3.01
C GLY A 140 16.05 -13.84 -1.91
N LEU A 141 15.18 -12.88 -2.26
CA LEU A 141 14.25 -12.25 -1.32
C LEU A 141 12.84 -12.87 -1.48
N GLN A 142 12.17 -13.11 -0.36
CA GLN A 142 10.80 -13.61 -0.32
C GLN A 142 9.81 -12.45 -0.31
N LEU A 143 8.99 -12.32 -1.35
CA LEU A 143 7.87 -11.38 -1.38
C LEU A 143 6.57 -12.14 -1.12
N ILE A 144 5.86 -11.76 -0.06
CA ILE A 144 4.68 -12.44 0.47
C ILE A 144 3.49 -11.51 0.35
N GLY A 145 2.33 -12.03 -0.05
CA GLY A 145 1.08 -11.27 -0.09
C GLY A 145 -0.02 -11.93 0.72
N VAL A 146 -0.61 -11.15 1.65
CA VAL A 146 -1.78 -11.56 2.43
C VAL A 146 -2.86 -10.48 2.29
N ARG A 147 -4.04 -10.87 1.82
CA ARG A 147 -5.17 -9.94 1.68
C ARG A 147 -5.69 -9.47 3.03
N TYR A 148 -6.38 -8.33 3.04
CA TYR A 148 -6.90 -7.69 4.26
C TYR A 148 -7.68 -8.66 5.17
N HIS A 149 -8.70 -9.34 4.64
CA HIS A 149 -9.56 -10.21 5.44
C HIS A 149 -8.83 -11.36 6.15
N ASP A 150 -7.71 -11.82 5.60
CA ASP A 150 -6.92 -12.89 6.21
C ASP A 150 -6.01 -12.37 7.35
N ALA A 151 -5.78 -11.06 7.40
CA ALA A 151 -4.95 -10.42 8.41
C ALA A 151 -5.76 -9.78 9.56
N THR A 152 -7.12 -9.79 9.51
CA THR A 152 -7.96 -9.14 10.52
C THR A 152 -8.06 -9.87 11.85
N HIS A 153 -7.70 -11.16 11.91
CA HIS A 153 -7.74 -11.99 13.11
C HIS A 153 -6.38 -12.66 13.32
N ALA A 154 -5.76 -12.44 14.49
CA ALA A 154 -4.39 -12.83 14.77
C ALA A 154 -4.10 -14.32 14.50
N GLU A 155 -4.96 -15.24 14.99
CA GLU A 155 -4.76 -16.68 14.83
C GLU A 155 -4.91 -17.13 13.38
N HIS A 156 -5.90 -16.58 12.66
CA HIS A 156 -6.06 -16.86 11.24
C HIS A 156 -4.87 -16.34 10.43
N PHE A 157 -4.44 -15.12 10.70
CA PHE A 157 -3.27 -14.52 10.05
C PHE A 157 -2.01 -15.37 10.28
N ARG A 158 -1.79 -15.82 11.52
CA ARG A 158 -0.69 -16.75 11.85
C ARG A 158 -0.77 -18.04 11.02
N SER A 159 -1.94 -18.67 10.97
CA SER A 159 -2.12 -19.91 10.20
C SER A 159 -1.84 -19.72 8.70
N VAL A 160 -2.22 -18.57 8.15
CA VAL A 160 -1.95 -18.22 6.74
C VAL A 160 -0.44 -18.05 6.49
N LEU A 161 0.27 -17.32 7.37
CA LEU A 161 1.73 -17.13 7.22
C LEU A 161 2.48 -18.46 7.36
N GLN A 162 2.07 -19.32 8.28
CA GLN A 162 2.65 -20.66 8.46
C GLN A 162 2.41 -21.55 7.25
N ALA A 163 1.20 -21.52 6.67
CA ALA A 163 0.89 -22.27 5.45
C ALA A 163 1.69 -21.81 4.23
N ILE A 164 2.04 -20.52 4.13
CA ILE A 164 2.91 -19.98 3.08
C ILE A 164 4.35 -20.53 3.20
N GLY A 165 4.80 -20.90 4.40
CA GLY A 165 6.11 -21.50 4.62
C GLY A 165 7.26 -20.51 4.40
N ILE A 166 7.38 -19.53 5.30
CA ILE A 166 8.42 -18.50 5.28
C ILE A 166 9.75 -19.09 5.73
N ASP A 167 10.79 -18.95 4.91
CA ASP A 167 12.16 -19.28 5.30
C ASP A 167 12.75 -18.15 6.14
N ARG A 168 12.86 -18.37 7.46
CA ARG A 168 13.33 -17.36 8.41
C ARG A 168 14.84 -17.04 8.28
N SER A 169 15.59 -17.84 7.54
CA SER A 169 17.02 -17.59 7.28
C SER A 169 17.26 -16.54 6.19
N ARG A 170 16.20 -16.19 5.44
CA ARG A 170 16.24 -15.26 4.32
C ARG A 170 15.33 -14.06 4.56
N PRO A 171 15.70 -12.86 4.07
CA PRO A 171 14.84 -11.68 4.22
C PRO A 171 13.53 -11.86 3.49
N SER A 172 12.49 -11.27 4.07
CA SER A 172 11.13 -11.32 3.54
C SER A 172 10.45 -9.96 3.61
N ILE A 173 9.65 -9.66 2.59
CA ILE A 173 8.75 -8.50 2.54
C ILE A 173 7.32 -9.02 2.50
N LEU A 174 6.52 -8.60 3.47
CA LEU A 174 5.11 -8.85 3.53
C LEU A 174 4.34 -7.64 3.01
N LEU A 175 3.52 -7.85 1.99
CA LEU A 175 2.48 -6.92 1.57
C LEU A 175 1.18 -7.32 2.25
N THR A 176 0.60 -6.43 3.04
CA THR A 176 -0.74 -6.55 3.59
C THR A 176 -1.37 -5.17 3.72
N HIS A 177 -2.69 -5.08 3.57
CA HIS A 177 -3.32 -3.77 3.43
C HIS A 177 -3.25 -2.92 4.70
N ALA A 178 -3.59 -3.49 5.87
CA ALA A 178 -3.55 -2.78 7.14
C ALA A 178 -2.37 -3.20 8.02
N PRO A 179 -1.87 -2.34 8.92
CA PRO A 179 -0.84 -2.70 9.90
C PRO A 179 -1.45 -3.43 11.12
N ASP A 180 -2.34 -4.39 10.84
CA ASP A 180 -2.96 -5.23 11.85
C ASP A 180 -2.02 -6.33 12.32
N HIS A 181 -2.14 -6.71 13.60
CA HIS A 181 -1.45 -7.85 14.18
C HIS A 181 0.06 -7.93 13.86
N VAL A 182 0.75 -6.80 13.85
CA VAL A 182 2.19 -6.67 13.55
C VAL A 182 3.05 -7.65 14.36
N ALA A 183 2.64 -7.96 15.61
CA ALA A 183 3.32 -8.94 16.44
C ALA A 183 3.31 -10.36 15.83
N VAL A 184 2.27 -10.72 15.08
CA VAL A 184 2.19 -12.00 14.36
C VAL A 184 3.22 -12.02 13.23
N SER A 185 3.30 -10.96 12.43
CA SER A 185 4.31 -10.84 11.36
C SER A 185 5.73 -11.00 11.90
N GLY A 186 6.05 -10.34 13.04
CA GLY A 186 7.35 -10.47 13.70
C GLY A 186 7.62 -11.88 14.21
N ALA A 187 6.64 -12.51 14.86
CA ALA A 187 6.76 -13.89 15.37
C ALA A 187 6.95 -14.91 14.24
N GLU A 188 6.40 -14.68 13.05
CA GLU A 188 6.57 -15.55 11.88
C GLU A 188 7.82 -15.22 11.05
N GLY A 189 8.67 -14.27 11.48
CA GLY A 189 9.98 -14.00 10.90
C GLY A 189 9.96 -13.08 9.68
N ILE A 190 8.93 -12.25 9.53
CA ILE A 190 8.91 -11.20 8.50
C ILE A 190 9.97 -10.13 8.81
N SER A 191 10.74 -9.74 7.79
CA SER A 191 11.76 -8.70 7.92
C SER A 191 11.21 -7.29 7.70
N LEU A 192 10.28 -7.13 6.73
CA LEU A 192 9.62 -5.86 6.42
C LEU A 192 8.14 -6.10 6.12
N GLN A 193 7.26 -5.36 6.79
CA GLN A 193 5.85 -5.29 6.45
C GLN A 193 5.54 -3.93 5.81
N LEU A 194 4.83 -3.93 4.68
CA LEU A 194 4.37 -2.74 3.97
C LEU A 194 2.85 -2.70 3.99
N SER A 195 2.29 -1.58 4.46
CA SER A 195 0.84 -1.40 4.67
C SER A 195 0.35 -0.01 4.28
N GLY A 196 -0.95 0.12 4.08
CA GLY A 196 -1.69 1.37 3.92
C GLY A 196 -2.85 1.46 4.92
N HIS A 197 -4.10 1.59 4.41
CA HIS A 197 -5.37 1.55 5.13
C HIS A 197 -5.66 2.73 6.04
N THR A 198 -4.69 3.20 6.80
CA THR A 198 -4.91 4.18 7.88
C THR A 198 -5.25 5.58 7.38
N HIS A 199 -4.87 5.90 6.14
CA HIS A 199 -4.88 7.26 5.58
C HIS A 199 -4.24 8.32 6.50
N GLY A 200 -3.62 7.90 7.63
CA GLY A 200 -3.21 8.77 8.71
C GLY A 200 -4.37 9.54 9.34
N GLY A 201 -5.60 8.98 9.25
CA GLY A 201 -6.84 9.63 9.67
C GLY A 201 -7.42 10.60 8.65
N GLN A 202 -6.72 10.92 7.56
CA GLN A 202 -7.12 11.79 6.44
C GLN A 202 -7.49 13.22 6.84
N PHE A 203 -8.27 13.41 7.92
CA PHE A 203 -8.70 14.71 8.47
C PHE A 203 -8.29 14.83 9.93
N PHE A 204 -7.74 15.97 10.31
CA PHE A 204 -7.67 16.33 11.72
C PHE A 204 -9.10 16.53 12.27
N PRO A 205 -9.47 15.97 13.44
CA PRO A 205 -8.62 15.27 14.42
C PRO A 205 -8.63 13.73 14.31
N PHE A 206 -9.06 13.13 13.22
CA PHE A 206 -9.16 11.67 13.09
C PHE A 206 -7.80 10.96 13.13
N ASP A 207 -6.70 11.67 12.88
CA ASP A 207 -5.34 11.15 13.10
C ASP A 207 -5.10 10.70 14.55
N LEU A 208 -5.78 11.31 15.53
CA LEU A 208 -5.71 10.91 16.92
C LEU A 208 -6.35 9.54 17.17
N PHE A 209 -7.47 9.24 16.49
CA PHE A 209 -8.12 7.93 16.58
C PHE A 209 -7.27 6.85 15.93
N VAL A 210 -6.71 7.13 14.74
CA VAL A 210 -5.81 6.20 14.03
C VAL A 210 -4.57 5.90 14.88
N LYS A 211 -3.97 6.90 15.49
CA LYS A 211 -2.84 6.72 16.42
C LYS A 211 -3.21 5.92 17.68
N ARG A 212 -4.45 6.05 18.17
CA ARG A 212 -4.91 5.25 19.31
C ARG A 212 -5.12 3.78 18.95
N ILE A 213 -5.53 3.46 17.71
CA ILE A 213 -5.75 2.10 17.24
C ILE A 213 -4.42 1.41 16.91
N TYR A 214 -3.59 2.04 16.10
CA TYR A 214 -2.39 1.44 15.52
C TYR A 214 -1.08 1.84 16.22
N GLY A 215 -1.14 2.76 17.19
CA GLY A 215 0.04 3.22 17.92
C GLY A 215 1.13 3.76 17.00
N GLN A 216 2.34 3.29 17.20
CA GLN A 216 3.50 3.64 16.37
C GLN A 216 3.42 3.16 14.92
N PHE A 217 2.53 2.20 14.61
CA PHE A 217 2.35 1.65 13.27
C PHE A 217 1.31 2.42 12.44
N ALA A 218 0.73 3.49 13.00
CA ALA A 218 -0.26 4.32 12.32
C ALA A 218 0.28 4.96 11.03
N TYR A 219 1.57 5.31 10.98
CA TYR A 219 2.23 5.95 9.84
C TYR A 219 3.75 5.91 9.94
N GLY A 220 4.39 5.81 8.76
CA GLY A 220 5.84 5.90 8.64
C GLY A 220 6.57 4.60 8.96
N LEU A 221 7.89 4.69 9.09
CA LEU A 221 8.75 3.55 9.38
C LEU A 221 8.88 3.35 10.89
N SER A 222 8.48 2.19 11.36
CA SER A 222 8.52 1.78 12.77
C SER A 222 9.17 0.39 12.90
N ARG A 223 9.50 -0.03 14.12
CA ARG A 223 10.13 -1.34 14.38
C ARG A 223 9.43 -2.07 15.53
N LEU A 224 9.40 -3.41 15.42
CA LEU A 224 9.05 -4.33 16.50
C LEU A 224 10.08 -5.46 16.51
N GLY A 225 11.05 -5.39 17.41
CA GLY A 225 12.22 -6.29 17.36
C GLY A 225 13.00 -6.10 16.06
N THR A 226 13.19 -7.19 15.32
CA THR A 226 13.86 -7.20 14.01
C THR A 226 12.93 -6.80 12.87
N LEU A 227 11.60 -6.93 13.03
CA LEU A 227 10.62 -6.54 12.03
C LEU A 227 10.59 -5.02 11.85
N GLN A 228 10.70 -4.56 10.60
CA GLN A 228 10.39 -3.20 10.21
C GLN A 228 8.97 -3.14 9.62
N VAL A 229 8.26 -2.07 9.91
CA VAL A 229 6.90 -1.83 9.39
C VAL A 229 6.84 -0.44 8.80
N TYR A 230 6.42 -0.34 7.56
CA TYR A 230 6.10 0.95 6.96
C TYR A 230 4.62 1.02 6.63
N THR A 231 3.94 2.02 7.16
CA THR A 231 2.54 2.32 6.84
C THR A 231 2.47 3.66 6.11
N THR A 232 1.88 3.66 4.91
CA THR A 232 1.71 4.87 4.11
C THR A 232 0.35 5.53 4.37
N HIS A 233 0.28 6.84 4.14
CA HIS A 233 -1.01 7.56 4.09
C HIS A 233 -1.84 7.25 2.84
N GLY A 234 -1.25 6.58 1.84
CA GLY A 234 -1.92 6.30 0.57
C GLY A 234 -1.96 7.47 -0.41
N ALA A 235 -2.22 7.15 -1.68
CA ALA A 235 -2.22 8.09 -2.79
C ALA A 235 -3.59 8.74 -3.04
N GLY A 236 -4.65 8.14 -2.52
CA GLY A 236 -6.03 8.55 -2.69
C GLY A 236 -6.67 9.19 -1.46
N THR A 237 -7.98 9.12 -1.44
CA THR A 237 -8.83 9.54 -0.32
C THR A 237 -10.01 8.58 -0.21
N TRP A 238 -10.38 8.27 1.01
CA TRP A 238 -11.61 7.56 1.30
C TRP A 238 -12.72 8.58 1.63
N GLY A 239 -13.93 8.37 1.08
CA GLY A 239 -15.06 9.29 1.28
C GLY A 239 -14.79 10.68 0.68
N PRO A 240 -14.83 11.78 1.47
CA PRO A 240 -14.63 13.12 0.94
C PRO A 240 -13.27 13.29 0.26
N PRO A 241 -13.21 13.91 -0.96
CA PRO A 241 -11.98 14.05 -1.74
C PRO A 241 -11.06 15.16 -1.20
N MET A 242 -10.74 15.12 0.08
CA MET A 242 -9.92 16.15 0.73
C MET A 242 -9.03 15.54 1.82
N ARG A 243 -7.90 16.20 2.12
CA ARG A 243 -6.98 15.86 3.20
C ARG A 243 -6.62 17.10 4.00
N VAL A 244 -6.79 17.04 5.31
CA VAL A 244 -6.44 18.12 6.25
C VAL A 244 -5.60 17.53 7.39
N GLY A 245 -4.34 17.93 7.49
CA GLY A 245 -3.40 17.36 8.47
C GLY A 245 -2.58 16.17 7.97
N THR A 246 -2.95 15.58 6.82
CA THR A 246 -2.20 14.49 6.15
C THR A 246 -1.96 14.82 4.68
N ASN A 247 -1.10 14.05 4.02
CA ASN A 247 -0.80 14.25 2.59
C ASN A 247 -1.07 12.97 1.80
N ALA A 248 -1.49 13.11 0.54
CA ALA A 248 -1.44 12.01 -0.40
C ALA A 248 0.02 11.72 -0.77
N GLU A 249 0.42 10.45 -0.79
CA GLU A 249 1.81 10.07 -1.05
C GLU A 249 1.95 8.76 -1.83
N ILE A 250 3.07 8.65 -2.52
CA ILE A 250 3.70 7.38 -2.93
C ILE A 250 5.08 7.32 -2.30
N VAL A 251 5.58 6.12 -2.03
CA VAL A 251 6.82 5.96 -1.28
C VAL A 251 7.88 5.30 -2.14
N LEU A 252 9.02 5.94 -2.29
CA LEU A 252 10.20 5.35 -2.90
C LEU A 252 11.07 4.77 -1.78
N ILE A 253 11.20 3.45 -1.77
CA ILE A 253 11.97 2.67 -0.80
C ILE A 253 13.30 2.30 -1.45
N ARG A 254 14.43 2.58 -0.79
CA ARG A 254 15.74 2.07 -1.15
C ARG A 254 16.15 0.98 -0.18
N PHE A 255 16.63 -0.14 -0.68
CA PHE A 255 17.11 -1.26 0.12
C PHE A 255 18.63 -1.20 0.35
N GLU A 256 19.06 -1.42 1.61
CA GLU A 256 20.45 -1.44 2.05
C GLU A 256 20.73 -2.61 3.00
#